data_74f95a931dda414ab486706dab17d426
#
_entry.id   74f95a931dda414ab486706dab17d426
#
_cell.length_a   1.000
_cell.length_b   1.000
_cell.length_c   1.000
_cell.angle_alpha   90.00
_cell.angle_beta   90.00
_cell.angle_gamma   90.00
#
_symmetry.space_group_name_H-M   'P 1'
#
loop_
_entity.id
_entity.type
_entity.pdbx_description
1 polymer ?
#
loop_
_entity_poly.entity_id
_entity_poly.type
_entity_poly.pdbx_seq_one_letter_code
_entity_poly.pdbx_strand_id
1 'polypeptide(L)'
;GFIHLTTAAFHYFKAHGGGHIAVISSIAGTKGLGSAPAYSATKRFQNTYIEALEQLARMQHYPIRFTDIRPGFVATDLLKGGRYPMLMQAPKVAARIVRAIDRRQTVAVIDGRYRVLVFFWRLIPRWLWKRMPVRNR
;
A
#
# COMPACT_ATOMS: atom_id res chain seq x y z
N GLY A 1 17.04 -2.98 -4.33
CA GLY A 1 15.76 -3.13 -3.70
C GLY A 1 14.82 -1.96 -3.94
N PHE A 2 13.74 -1.88 -3.14
CA PHE A 2 12.63 -0.93 -3.33
C PHE A 2 13.06 0.55 -3.43
N ILE A 3 13.91 1.04 -2.50
CA ILE A 3 14.40 2.42 -2.53
C ILE A 3 15.13 2.71 -3.85
N HIS A 4 16.08 1.86 -4.24
CA HIS A 4 16.87 2.08 -5.46
C HIS A 4 15.99 2.20 -6.70
N LEU A 5 15.00 1.31 -6.86
CA LEU A 5 14.10 1.32 -8.01
C LEU A 5 13.21 2.57 -8.02
N THR A 6 12.60 2.92 -6.89
CA THR A 6 11.72 4.08 -6.81
C THR A 6 12.48 5.39 -6.95
N THR A 7 13.68 5.48 -6.39
CA THR A 7 14.57 6.65 -6.55
C THR A 7 15.03 6.80 -7.98
N ALA A 8 15.43 5.72 -8.64
CA ALA A 8 15.82 5.75 -10.05
C ALA A 8 14.65 6.21 -10.94
N ALA A 9 13.44 5.67 -10.72
CA ALA A 9 12.24 6.11 -11.44
C ALA A 9 11.92 7.58 -11.19
N PHE A 10 12.07 8.06 -9.95
CA PHE A 10 11.86 9.45 -9.59
C PHE A 10 12.84 10.38 -10.34
N HIS A 11 14.12 10.06 -10.35
CA HIS A 11 15.13 10.82 -11.09
C HIS A 11 14.91 10.81 -12.59
N TYR A 12 14.53 9.64 -13.14
CA TYR A 12 14.20 9.52 -14.54
C TYR A 12 13.04 10.44 -14.92
N PHE A 13 11.92 10.38 -14.21
CA PHE A 13 10.75 11.21 -14.49
C PHE A 13 11.01 12.71 -14.24
N LYS A 14 11.82 13.04 -13.24
CA LYS A 14 12.28 14.42 -13.04
C LYS A 14 13.01 14.97 -14.27
N ALA A 15 13.88 14.17 -14.90
CA ALA A 15 14.68 14.56 -16.05
C ALA A 15 13.90 14.54 -17.37
N HIS A 16 12.80 13.78 -17.47
CA HIS A 16 12.05 13.55 -18.71
C HIS A 16 10.62 14.13 -18.71
N GLY A 17 10.38 15.17 -17.95
CA GLY A 17 9.11 15.93 -18.01
C GLY A 17 7.95 15.31 -17.24
N GLY A 18 8.21 14.36 -16.35
CA GLY A 18 7.20 13.77 -15.47
C GLY A 18 6.89 12.31 -15.72
N GLY A 19 6.00 11.77 -14.92
CA GLY A 19 5.59 10.37 -15.01
C GLY A 19 4.65 9.94 -13.87
N HIS A 20 4.44 8.63 -13.76
CA HIS A 20 3.57 8.05 -12.75
C HIS A 20 4.25 6.83 -12.09
N ILE A 21 4.44 6.89 -10.79
CA ILE A 21 4.99 5.82 -9.97
C ILE A 21 3.84 5.16 -9.20
N ALA A 22 3.53 3.91 -9.54
CA ALA A 22 2.56 3.10 -8.83
C ALA A 22 3.27 2.01 -8.03
N VAL A 23 2.98 1.92 -6.73
CA VAL A 23 3.59 0.96 -5.82
C VAL A 23 2.54 0.06 -5.20
N ILE A 24 2.75 -1.24 -5.25
CA ILE A 24 1.91 -2.22 -4.56
C ILE A 24 2.46 -2.44 -3.15
N SER A 25 1.88 -1.74 -2.19
CA SER A 25 2.19 -1.90 -0.77
C SER A 25 1.24 -2.90 -0.08
N SER A 26 0.54 -2.53 0.96
CA SER A 26 -0.49 -3.33 1.63
C SER A 26 -1.24 -2.51 2.69
N ILE A 27 -2.46 -2.93 3.02
CA ILE A 27 -3.16 -2.46 4.22
C ILE A 27 -2.40 -2.82 5.50
N ALA A 28 -1.55 -3.85 5.47
CA ALA A 28 -0.70 -4.26 6.58
C ALA A 28 0.28 -3.17 7.06
N GLY A 29 0.57 -2.18 6.20
CA GLY A 29 1.35 -0.99 6.58
C GLY A 29 0.59 0.02 7.44
N THR A 30 -0.73 -0.13 7.63
CA THR A 30 -1.54 0.82 8.41
C THR A 30 -1.25 0.75 9.90
N LYS A 31 -1.05 -0.45 10.44
CA LYS A 31 -0.75 -0.73 11.86
C LYS A 31 0.27 -1.87 11.95
N GLY A 32 1.01 -1.93 13.06
CA GLY A 32 1.86 -3.10 13.35
C GLY A 32 1.02 -4.35 13.57
N LEU A 33 1.35 -5.45 12.91
CA LEU A 33 0.65 -6.73 13.01
C LEU A 33 1.54 -7.74 13.74
N GLY A 34 1.10 -8.21 14.91
CA GLY A 34 1.85 -9.17 15.72
C GLY A 34 2.04 -10.53 15.04
N SER A 35 1.13 -10.93 14.15
CA SER A 35 1.25 -12.14 13.34
C SER A 35 2.25 -12.04 12.16
N ALA A 36 2.68 -10.82 11.79
CA ALA A 36 3.60 -10.57 10.68
C ALA A 36 4.37 -9.26 10.91
N PRO A 37 5.22 -9.15 11.95
CA PRO A 37 5.83 -7.88 12.35
C PRO A 37 6.78 -7.32 11.28
N ALA A 38 7.67 -8.13 10.72
CA ALA A 38 8.59 -7.70 9.66
C ALA A 38 7.84 -7.27 8.39
N TYR A 39 6.80 -8.00 8.01
CA TYR A 39 5.98 -7.66 6.84
C TYR A 39 5.25 -6.33 7.04
N SER A 40 4.58 -6.13 8.17
CA SER A 40 3.86 -4.88 8.44
C SER A 40 4.81 -3.68 8.53
N ALA A 41 6.00 -3.85 9.11
CA ALA A 41 7.04 -2.83 9.15
C ALA A 41 7.53 -2.46 7.75
N THR A 42 7.82 -3.46 6.91
CA THR A 42 8.25 -3.25 5.51
C THR A 42 7.17 -2.52 4.70
N LYS A 43 5.90 -2.91 4.85
CA LYS A 43 4.80 -2.24 4.14
C LYS A 43 4.56 -0.82 4.64
N ARG A 44 4.72 -0.56 5.93
CA ARG A 44 4.70 0.79 6.50
C ARG A 44 5.82 1.66 5.96
N PHE A 45 7.03 1.12 5.87
CA PHE A 45 8.16 1.78 5.26
C PHE A 45 7.85 2.20 3.81
N GLN A 46 7.31 1.29 2.97
CA GLN A 46 6.92 1.60 1.59
C GLN A 46 5.87 2.73 1.54
N ASN A 47 4.82 2.67 2.36
CA ASN A 47 3.80 3.72 2.41
C ASN A 47 4.40 5.09 2.74
N THR A 48 5.24 5.15 3.78
CA THR A 48 5.86 6.41 4.23
C THR A 48 6.84 6.97 3.19
N TYR A 49 7.62 6.10 2.54
CA TYR A 49 8.58 6.52 1.53
C TYR A 49 7.91 7.12 0.29
N ILE A 50 6.82 6.50 -0.19
CA ILE A 50 6.03 7.04 -1.32
C ILE A 50 5.38 8.37 -0.95
N GLU A 51 4.82 8.48 0.25
CA GLU A 51 4.24 9.73 0.76
C GLU A 51 5.27 10.86 0.78
N ALA A 52 6.50 10.58 1.24
CA ALA A 52 7.59 11.54 1.27
C ALA A 52 8.05 11.95 -0.14
N LEU A 53 8.15 11.01 -1.09
CA LEU A 53 8.50 11.32 -2.47
C LEU A 53 7.41 12.16 -3.17
N GLU A 54 6.13 11.87 -2.89
CA GLU A 54 5.04 12.70 -3.42
C GLU A 54 5.10 14.12 -2.87
N GLN A 55 5.35 14.28 -1.56
CA GLN A 55 5.53 15.59 -0.95
C GLN A 55 6.71 16.34 -1.59
N LEU A 56 7.86 15.68 -1.76
CA LEU A 56 9.02 16.25 -2.40
C LEU A 56 8.73 16.71 -3.83
N ALA A 57 8.04 15.87 -4.62
CA ALA A 57 7.66 16.23 -6.00
C ALA A 57 6.76 17.46 -6.03
N ARG A 58 5.79 17.57 -5.12
CA ARG A 58 4.91 18.74 -5.00
C ARG A 58 5.67 20.00 -4.60
N MET A 59 6.56 19.91 -3.61
CA MET A 59 7.38 21.04 -3.14
C MET A 59 8.28 21.61 -4.25
N GLN A 60 8.78 20.75 -5.12
CA GLN A 60 9.68 21.10 -6.22
C GLN A 60 8.96 21.29 -7.56
N HIS A 61 7.62 21.21 -7.57
CA HIS A 61 6.79 21.35 -8.78
C HIS A 61 7.14 20.33 -9.89
N TYR A 62 7.64 19.14 -9.52
CA TYR A 62 7.87 18.07 -10.50
C TYR A 62 6.54 17.43 -10.90
N PRO A 63 6.25 17.24 -12.21
CA PRO A 63 5.00 16.65 -12.68
C PRO A 63 5.02 15.10 -12.54
N ILE A 64 5.34 14.62 -11.35
CA ILE A 64 5.38 13.19 -11.02
C ILE A 64 4.17 12.84 -10.16
N ARG A 65 3.42 11.83 -10.58
CA ARG A 65 2.26 11.32 -9.84
C ARG A 65 2.62 10.04 -9.11
N PHE A 66 1.89 9.79 -8.03
CA PHE A 66 2.10 8.60 -7.20
C PHE A 66 0.76 7.92 -6.95
N THR A 67 0.76 6.58 -6.95
CA THR A 67 -0.35 5.74 -6.50
C THR A 67 0.16 4.67 -5.55
N ASP A 68 -0.21 4.77 -4.28
CA ASP A 68 0.07 3.75 -3.27
C ASP A 68 -1.12 2.77 -3.22
N ILE A 69 -0.91 1.58 -3.79
CA ILE A 69 -1.91 0.52 -3.90
C ILE A 69 -1.80 -0.36 -2.67
N ARG A 70 -2.87 -0.43 -1.89
CA ARG A 70 -2.94 -1.14 -0.60
C ARG A 70 -3.95 -2.27 -0.66
N PRO A 71 -3.59 -3.44 -1.21
CA PRO A 71 -4.47 -4.60 -1.18
C PRO A 71 -4.59 -5.19 0.22
N GLY A 72 -5.72 -5.87 0.47
CA GLY A 72 -5.86 -6.84 1.56
C GLY A 72 -5.34 -8.21 1.15
N PHE A 73 -5.98 -9.29 1.64
CA PHE A 73 -5.59 -10.65 1.28
C PHE A 73 -6.01 -11.00 -0.15
N VAL A 74 -5.03 -11.39 -0.97
CA VAL A 74 -5.22 -11.79 -2.37
C VAL A 74 -4.83 -13.26 -2.52
N ALA A 75 -5.66 -14.05 -3.19
CA ALA A 75 -5.37 -15.43 -3.50
C ALA A 75 -4.18 -15.53 -4.46
N THR A 76 -3.01 -15.79 -3.92
CA THR A 76 -1.73 -15.98 -4.61
C THR A 76 -0.96 -17.10 -3.93
N ASP A 77 0.09 -17.59 -4.59
CA ASP A 77 0.98 -18.62 -4.04
C ASP A 77 1.69 -18.21 -2.74
N LEU A 78 1.72 -16.92 -2.42
CA LEU A 78 2.25 -16.40 -1.16
C LEU A 78 1.39 -16.76 0.05
N LEU A 79 0.09 -16.98 -0.15
CA LEU A 79 -0.85 -17.36 0.91
C LEU A 79 -1.04 -18.88 0.94
N LYS A 80 -0.04 -19.60 1.43
CA LYS A 80 -0.09 -21.06 1.54
C LYS A 80 -0.94 -21.50 2.73
N GLY A 81 -1.99 -22.30 2.47
CA GLY A 81 -2.64 -23.19 3.42
C GLY A 81 -3.47 -22.59 4.56
N GLY A 82 -3.92 -21.33 4.48
CA GLY A 82 -4.73 -20.69 5.53
C GLY A 82 -6.11 -20.22 5.07
N ARG A 83 -7.09 -20.16 5.99
CA ARG A 83 -8.33 -19.44 5.78
C ARG A 83 -8.09 -17.95 6.05
N TYR A 84 -8.08 -17.15 5.01
CA TYR A 84 -7.89 -15.70 5.14
C TYR A 84 -9.24 -14.99 5.03
N PRO A 85 -9.56 -14.07 5.95
CA PRO A 85 -10.81 -13.31 5.89
C PRO A 85 -10.83 -12.42 4.64
N MET A 86 -12.00 -12.33 4.00
CA MET A 86 -12.23 -11.47 2.85
C MET A 86 -11.25 -11.67 1.67
N LEU A 87 -10.79 -12.92 1.47
CA LEU A 87 -9.87 -13.28 0.39
C LEU A 87 -10.39 -12.82 -0.97
N MET A 88 -9.54 -12.14 -1.74
CA MET A 88 -9.85 -11.61 -3.06
C MET A 88 -9.19 -12.45 -4.16
N GLN A 89 -9.87 -12.56 -5.30
CA GLN A 89 -9.32 -13.22 -6.48
C GLN A 89 -8.33 -12.28 -7.22
N ALA A 90 -7.17 -12.80 -7.59
CA ALA A 90 -6.10 -12.02 -8.22
C ALA A 90 -6.54 -11.26 -9.48
N PRO A 91 -7.34 -11.83 -10.42
CA PRO A 91 -7.78 -11.08 -11.62
C PRO A 91 -8.66 -9.87 -11.26
N LYS A 92 -9.54 -10.01 -10.26
CA LYS A 92 -10.38 -8.88 -9.80
C LYS A 92 -9.56 -7.78 -9.14
N VAL A 93 -8.53 -8.16 -8.40
CA VAL A 93 -7.60 -7.20 -7.79
C VAL A 93 -6.80 -6.47 -8.86
N ALA A 94 -6.25 -7.19 -9.85
CA ALA A 94 -5.50 -6.60 -10.96
C ALA A 94 -6.34 -5.56 -11.72
N ALA A 95 -7.58 -5.88 -12.08
CA ALA A 95 -8.48 -4.93 -12.75
C ALA A 95 -8.73 -3.66 -11.91
N ARG A 96 -8.82 -3.78 -10.59
CA ARG A 96 -8.99 -2.62 -9.69
C ARG A 96 -7.71 -1.80 -9.57
N ILE A 97 -6.55 -2.45 -9.58
CA ILE A 97 -5.25 -1.77 -9.58
C ILE A 97 -5.10 -0.91 -10.83
N VAL A 98 -5.32 -1.49 -12.01
CA VAL A 98 -5.28 -0.75 -13.29
C VAL A 98 -6.21 0.46 -13.25
N ARG A 99 -7.46 0.27 -12.83
CA ARG A 99 -8.42 1.37 -12.70
C ARG A 99 -7.97 2.46 -11.72
N ALA A 100 -7.33 2.10 -10.62
CA ALA A 100 -6.80 3.06 -9.65
C ALA A 100 -5.65 3.89 -10.26
N ILE A 101 -4.78 3.26 -11.04
CA ILE A 101 -3.69 3.91 -11.77
C ILE A 101 -4.26 4.86 -12.83
N ASP A 102 -5.20 4.40 -13.66
CA ASP A 102 -5.83 5.21 -14.70
C ASP A 102 -6.54 6.46 -14.12
N ARG A 103 -7.18 6.27 -12.96
CA ARG A 103 -7.83 7.37 -12.23
C ARG A 103 -6.88 8.24 -11.42
N ARG A 104 -5.58 7.92 -11.44
CA ARG A 104 -4.52 8.66 -10.73
C ARG A 104 -4.80 8.83 -9.23
N GLN A 105 -5.35 7.79 -8.59
CA GLN A 105 -5.62 7.82 -7.16
C GLN A 105 -4.31 7.85 -6.38
N THR A 106 -4.17 8.77 -5.42
CA THR A 106 -2.98 8.87 -4.57
C THR A 106 -2.83 7.63 -3.68
N VAL A 107 -3.93 7.18 -3.06
CA VAL A 107 -3.97 5.96 -2.24
C VAL A 107 -5.18 5.12 -2.68
N ALA A 108 -4.94 3.86 -3.00
CA ALA A 108 -5.96 2.93 -3.45
C ALA A 108 -6.01 1.69 -2.54
N VAL A 109 -6.91 1.68 -1.56
CA VAL A 109 -7.19 0.48 -0.77
C VAL A 109 -8.09 -0.46 -1.59
N ILE A 110 -7.63 -1.67 -1.86
CA ILE A 110 -8.35 -2.71 -2.61
C ILE A 110 -8.86 -3.78 -1.62
N ASP A 111 -10.14 -3.99 -1.46
CA ASP A 111 -11.34 -3.41 -2.07
C ASP A 111 -12.10 -2.49 -1.08
N GLY A 112 -13.40 -2.19 -1.34
CA GLY A 112 -14.22 -1.36 -0.46
C GLY A 112 -14.36 -1.89 0.97
N ARG A 113 -14.43 -3.22 1.16
CA ARG A 113 -14.49 -3.88 2.47
C ARG A 113 -13.25 -3.59 3.30
N TYR A 114 -12.07 -3.67 2.68
CA TYR A 114 -10.81 -3.32 3.34
C TYR A 114 -10.67 -1.82 3.58
N ARG A 115 -11.29 -0.99 2.74
CA ARG A 115 -11.33 0.47 2.98
C ARG A 115 -12.07 0.79 4.28
N VAL A 116 -13.23 0.18 4.50
CA VAL A 116 -13.99 0.32 5.74
C VAL A 116 -13.20 -0.22 6.93
N LEU A 117 -12.61 -1.42 6.81
CA LEU A 117 -11.77 -2.02 7.84
C LEU A 117 -10.60 -1.10 8.24
N VAL A 118 -9.86 -0.59 7.28
CA VAL A 118 -8.71 0.30 7.50
C VAL A 118 -9.15 1.63 8.14
N PHE A 119 -10.30 2.15 7.75
CA PHE A 119 -10.87 3.34 8.39
C PHE A 119 -11.04 3.13 9.90
N PHE A 120 -11.70 2.05 10.31
CA PHE A 120 -11.87 1.73 11.73
C PHE A 120 -10.55 1.40 12.43
N TRP A 121 -9.63 0.69 11.78
CA TRP A 121 -8.31 0.40 12.34
C TRP A 121 -7.55 1.68 12.70
N ARG A 122 -7.63 2.71 11.89
CA ARG A 122 -6.98 4.00 12.15
C ARG A 122 -7.50 4.69 13.41
N LEU A 123 -8.77 4.53 13.72
CA LEU A 123 -9.41 5.13 14.90
C LEU A 123 -8.99 4.44 16.20
N ILE A 124 -8.54 3.19 16.17
CA ILE A 124 -8.13 2.46 17.37
C ILE A 124 -6.85 3.07 17.94
N PRO A 125 -6.85 3.54 19.22
CA PRO A 125 -5.65 4.07 19.86
C PRO A 125 -4.51 3.03 19.92
N ARG A 126 -3.27 3.49 19.89
CA ARG A 126 -2.10 2.60 19.88
C ARG A 126 -2.03 1.66 21.10
N TRP A 127 -2.41 2.15 22.28
CA TRP A 127 -2.39 1.36 23.50
C TRP A 127 -3.40 0.21 23.46
N LEU A 128 -4.58 0.44 22.89
CA LEU A 128 -5.60 -0.59 22.72
C LEU A 128 -5.18 -1.59 21.63
N TRP A 129 -4.70 -1.11 20.48
CA TRP A 129 -4.23 -1.96 19.40
C TRP A 129 -3.17 -2.98 19.85
N LYS A 130 -2.20 -2.56 20.69
CA LYS A 130 -1.15 -3.44 21.21
C LYS A 130 -1.67 -4.60 22.07
N ARG A 131 -2.87 -4.48 22.63
CA ARG A 131 -3.51 -5.50 23.49
C ARG A 131 -4.47 -6.40 22.71
N MET A 132 -4.84 -6.01 21.50
CA MET A 132 -5.78 -6.78 20.68
C MET A 132 -5.09 -8.00 20.05
N PRO A 133 -5.67 -9.21 20.15
CA PRO A 133 -5.15 -10.41 19.51
C PRO A 133 -5.52 -10.42 18.02
N VAL A 134 -4.92 -9.53 17.23
CA VAL A 134 -5.15 -9.48 15.77
C VAL A 134 -4.43 -10.66 15.11
N ARG A 135 -5.19 -11.68 14.74
CA ARG A 135 -4.68 -12.88 14.06
C ARG A 135 -5.07 -12.85 12.58
N ASN A 136 -4.16 -13.28 11.72
CA ASN A 136 -4.38 -13.37 10.27
C ASN A 136 -4.97 -14.74 9.85
N ARG A 137 -5.28 -15.60 10.84
CA ARG A 137 -5.78 -16.96 10.61
C ARG A 137 -7.11 -17.17 11.32
#